data_30649fee30861448cc48ec27b128012b
#
_entry.id   30649fee30861448cc48ec27b128012b
#
_cell.length_a   1.000
_cell.length_b   1.000
_cell.length_c   1.000
_cell.angle_alpha   90.00
_cell.angle_beta   90.00
_cell.angle_gamma   90.00
#
_symmetry.space_group_name_H-M   'P 1'
#
loop_
_entity.id
_entity.type
_entity.pdbx_description
1 polymer ?
#
loop_
_entity_poly.entity_id
_entity_poly.type
_entity_poly.pdbx_seq_one_letter_code
_entity_poly.pdbx_strand_id
1 'polypeptide(L)'
;MIRENIKKILETIIAEQENNKVEITPQKYLEFLEFVSWDGRKINNLKQFKGKEIVINGDLNVNGTPVVNLGNITINGKLDISHTAVSSLNGVKTDGYVWDNGSEYRKRINYLEFLKEKEAQDELRKEGAWEGENLSDLASCANALFEHLTKYDYDAKEPDDNETIEKNRKRIEEIELIEGYNENSDLVDEIETLTEEIDELSKRIDVYDLIPDGKFYHLYLFKLATPEGKSKEQWAVGDNYDTDLSARESTENLIDDVGLDGFRQSFVEDYIDEEELKDWFREGEYDNVRDNLDSYFDEDEFEYSEEVQERMDEIGEKLENPEGLSQEELDELTEELDELRDSDKDIPEHMIDDKVESLLDDLVDNPADTIKNYGLELSNFVDMRKLIEGVVESDGYGNILNHYNGDEDTIVFNGDTYYIFQMEG
;
A
#
# COMPACT_ATOMS: atom_id res chain seq x y z
N MET A 1 -16.34 36.64 -29.30
CA MET A 1 -16.75 35.63 -28.29
C MET A 1 -15.67 35.43 -27.23
N ILE A 2 -14.45 34.93 -27.53
CA ILE A 2 -13.39 34.76 -26.51
C ILE A 2 -12.97 36.11 -25.88
N ARG A 3 -12.71 37.15 -26.69
CA ARG A 3 -12.36 38.50 -26.20
C ARG A 3 -13.46 39.15 -25.36
N GLU A 4 -14.74 38.89 -25.66
CA GLU A 4 -15.86 39.43 -24.88
C GLU A 4 -16.06 38.71 -23.54
N ASN A 5 -15.83 37.38 -23.52
CA ASN A 5 -15.85 36.64 -22.25
C ASN A 5 -14.73 37.08 -21.31
N ILE A 6 -13.54 37.36 -21.87
CA ILE A 6 -12.40 37.86 -21.09
C ILE A 6 -12.67 39.25 -20.55
N LYS A 7 -13.27 40.13 -21.37
CA LYS A 7 -13.61 41.46 -20.95
C LYS A 7 -14.66 41.42 -19.82
N LYS A 8 -15.65 40.52 -19.89
CA LYS A 8 -16.61 40.27 -18.81
C LYS A 8 -15.97 39.73 -17.53
N ILE A 9 -15.03 38.78 -17.66
CA ILE A 9 -14.27 38.25 -16.52
C ILE A 9 -13.43 39.35 -15.87
N LEU A 10 -12.75 40.17 -16.68
CA LEU A 10 -11.99 41.31 -16.18
C LEU A 10 -12.87 42.40 -15.54
N GLU A 11 -14.05 42.71 -16.13
CA GLU A 11 -15.00 43.63 -15.56
C GLU A 11 -15.61 43.12 -14.25
N THR A 12 -15.83 41.81 -14.11
CA THR A 12 -16.28 41.20 -12.84
C THR A 12 -15.20 41.30 -11.78
N ILE A 13 -13.95 41.04 -12.15
CA ILE A 13 -12.79 41.15 -11.26
C ILE A 13 -12.54 42.61 -10.88
N ILE A 14 -12.80 43.57 -11.78
CA ILE A 14 -12.65 45.01 -11.53
C ILE A 14 -13.80 45.57 -10.69
N ALA A 15 -15.01 45.05 -10.80
CA ALA A 15 -16.19 45.48 -10.03
C ALA A 15 -16.14 45.03 -8.54
N GLU A 16 -15.34 44.01 -8.21
CA GLU A 16 -15.11 43.58 -6.82
C GLU A 16 -13.98 44.41 -6.12
N GLN A 17 -13.63 45.57 -6.64
CA GLN A 17 -12.43 46.37 -6.29
C GLN A 17 -12.47 47.14 -4.96
N GLU A 18 -13.47 47.01 -4.11
CA GLU A 18 -13.47 47.70 -2.81
C GLU A 18 -12.77 46.93 -1.68
N ASN A 19 -12.44 45.65 -1.89
CA ASN A 19 -11.64 44.87 -0.98
C ASN A 19 -10.30 44.43 -1.65
N ASN A 20 -9.20 44.46 -0.91
CA ASN A 20 -7.87 44.01 -1.35
C ASN A 20 -7.82 42.52 -1.71
N LYS A 21 -8.93 41.80 -1.63
CA LYS A 21 -9.06 40.37 -1.95
C LYS A 21 -9.99 40.16 -3.12
N VAL A 22 -9.62 39.29 -4.04
CA VAL A 22 -10.46 38.89 -5.18
C VAL A 22 -10.70 37.38 -5.06
N GLU A 23 -11.96 37.01 -4.84
CA GLU A 23 -12.33 35.58 -4.77
C GLU A 23 -12.69 35.07 -6.16
N ILE A 24 -12.01 33.97 -6.56
CA ILE A 24 -12.26 33.27 -7.83
C ILE A 24 -12.32 31.78 -7.64
N THR A 25 -13.00 31.08 -8.54
CA THR A 25 -12.99 29.62 -8.55
C THR A 25 -11.71 29.09 -9.21
N PRO A 26 -11.24 27.86 -8.86
CA PRO A 26 -10.11 27.23 -9.51
C PRO A 26 -10.23 27.21 -11.03
N GLN A 27 -11.40 26.87 -11.55
CA GLN A 27 -11.68 26.83 -12.99
C GLN A 27 -11.50 28.20 -13.67
N LYS A 28 -11.95 29.27 -13.06
CA LYS A 28 -11.74 30.62 -13.59
C LYS A 28 -10.28 31.03 -13.57
N TYR A 29 -9.56 30.60 -12.54
CA TYR A 29 -8.11 30.85 -12.46
C TYR A 29 -7.35 30.11 -13.57
N LEU A 30 -7.69 28.85 -13.83
CA LEU A 30 -7.12 28.04 -14.92
C LEU A 30 -7.44 28.63 -16.30
N GLU A 31 -8.69 29.04 -16.54
CA GLU A 31 -9.11 29.71 -17.79
C GLU A 31 -8.29 30.98 -18.05
N PHE A 32 -7.97 31.71 -17.00
CA PHE A 32 -7.09 32.89 -17.08
C PHE A 32 -5.64 32.51 -17.41
N LEU A 33 -5.11 31.45 -16.78
CA LEU A 33 -3.76 30.96 -17.06
C LEU A 33 -3.61 30.42 -18.48
N GLU A 34 -4.54 29.58 -18.93
CA GLU A 34 -4.56 29.05 -20.29
C GLU A 34 -4.63 30.16 -21.35
N PHE A 35 -5.45 31.19 -21.10
CA PHE A 35 -5.56 32.32 -22.00
C PHE A 35 -4.25 33.10 -22.15
N VAL A 36 -3.48 33.25 -21.08
CA VAL A 36 -2.19 33.95 -21.10
C VAL A 36 -1.10 33.08 -21.75
N SER A 37 -1.16 31.73 -21.59
CA SER A 37 -0.18 30.80 -22.16
C SER A 37 -0.31 30.63 -23.70
N TRP A 38 -1.49 30.83 -24.25
CA TRP A 38 -1.79 30.57 -25.67
C TRP A 38 -1.05 31.55 -26.63
N ASP A 39 -0.59 32.67 -26.14
CA ASP A 39 0.11 33.70 -26.90
C ASP A 39 1.65 33.54 -26.89
N GLY A 40 2.16 32.42 -26.36
CA GLY A 40 3.62 32.11 -26.30
C GLY A 40 4.38 33.05 -25.36
N ARG A 41 3.70 33.90 -24.63
CA ARG A 41 4.29 34.81 -23.66
C ARG A 41 4.38 34.13 -22.31
N LYS A 42 5.55 34.16 -21.72
CA LYS A 42 5.76 33.70 -20.33
C LYS A 42 4.70 34.34 -19.44
N ILE A 43 4.01 33.51 -18.62
CA ILE A 43 2.94 33.91 -17.72
C ILE A 43 3.47 34.79 -16.57
N ASN A 44 4.17 35.84 -16.90
CA ASN A 44 4.61 36.85 -15.94
C ASN A 44 3.58 37.98 -15.76
N ASN A 45 2.37 37.83 -16.30
CA ASN A 45 1.36 38.89 -16.34
C ASN A 45 0.24 38.77 -15.31
N LEU A 46 0.50 38.16 -14.15
CA LEU A 46 -0.27 38.48 -12.94
C LEU A 46 -0.10 39.96 -12.51
N LYS A 47 0.55 40.79 -13.35
CA LYS A 47 0.65 42.26 -13.14
C LYS A 47 -0.71 42.96 -12.95
N GLN A 48 -1.78 42.38 -13.46
CA GLN A 48 -3.13 42.86 -13.28
C GLN A 48 -3.64 42.73 -11.84
N PHE A 49 -3.09 41.77 -11.11
CA PHE A 49 -3.39 41.53 -9.69
C PHE A 49 -2.30 42.10 -8.77
N LYS A 50 -1.40 42.95 -9.29
CA LYS A 50 -0.36 43.53 -8.48
C LYS A 50 -0.95 44.30 -7.29
N GLY A 51 -0.60 43.81 -6.10
CA GLY A 51 -1.08 44.38 -4.83
C GLY A 51 -2.41 43.81 -4.34
N LYS A 52 -2.99 42.81 -5.01
CA LYS A 52 -4.19 42.09 -4.58
C LYS A 52 -3.88 40.67 -4.19
N GLU A 53 -4.56 40.19 -3.17
CA GLU A 53 -4.58 38.78 -2.79
C GLU A 53 -5.71 38.09 -3.56
N ILE A 54 -5.37 37.05 -4.34
CA ILE A 54 -6.34 36.20 -5.03
C ILE A 54 -6.70 35.06 -4.09
N VAL A 55 -7.98 34.90 -3.79
CA VAL A 55 -8.48 33.77 -2.98
C VAL A 55 -9.17 32.77 -3.90
N ILE A 56 -8.69 31.54 -3.90
CA ILE A 56 -9.23 30.41 -4.68
C ILE A 56 -9.95 29.49 -3.73
N ASN A 57 -11.27 29.36 -3.90
CA ASN A 57 -12.10 28.48 -3.09
C ASN A 57 -12.22 27.11 -3.77
N GLY A 58 -11.46 26.13 -3.24
CA GLY A 58 -11.35 24.75 -3.71
C GLY A 58 -9.96 24.38 -4.18
N ASP A 59 -9.80 23.14 -4.61
CA ASP A 59 -8.51 22.58 -5.05
C ASP A 59 -8.05 23.23 -6.36
N LEU A 60 -6.80 23.70 -6.39
CA LEU A 60 -6.18 24.26 -7.60
C LEU A 60 -5.24 23.21 -8.19
N ASN A 61 -5.58 22.73 -9.39
CA ASN A 61 -4.72 21.85 -10.15
C ASN A 61 -4.15 22.58 -11.38
N VAL A 62 -2.85 22.84 -11.38
CA VAL A 62 -2.10 23.41 -12.51
C VAL A 62 -1.08 22.41 -13.10
N ASN A 63 -1.23 21.13 -12.77
CA ASN A 63 -0.36 20.06 -13.24
C ASN A 63 -0.16 20.09 -14.76
N GLY A 64 1.09 19.93 -15.19
CA GLY A 64 1.44 19.88 -16.62
C GLY A 64 1.28 21.21 -17.36
N THR A 65 0.97 22.32 -16.67
CA THR A 65 0.85 23.65 -17.30
C THR A 65 2.22 24.34 -17.31
N PRO A 66 2.47 25.27 -18.27
CA PRO A 66 3.71 26.03 -18.32
C PRO A 66 3.78 27.20 -17.32
N VAL A 67 3.08 27.06 -16.17
CA VAL A 67 3.06 28.07 -15.11
C VAL A 67 4.44 28.14 -14.46
N VAL A 68 4.97 29.33 -14.31
CA VAL A 68 6.27 29.60 -13.65
C VAL A 68 6.13 30.30 -12.31
N ASN A 69 4.98 30.94 -12.06
CA ASN A 69 4.71 31.68 -10.82
C ASN A 69 3.20 31.80 -10.62
N LEU A 70 2.72 31.45 -9.44
CA LEU A 70 1.32 31.54 -9.06
C LEU A 70 0.94 32.91 -8.49
N GLY A 71 1.92 33.77 -8.18
CA GLY A 71 1.70 35.09 -7.59
C GLY A 71 1.27 35.01 -6.12
N ASN A 72 0.60 36.07 -5.68
CA ASN A 72 0.11 36.17 -4.31
C ASN A 72 -1.33 35.63 -4.23
N ILE A 73 -1.46 34.36 -3.90
CA ILE A 73 -2.73 33.62 -3.85
C ILE A 73 -2.92 32.92 -2.52
N THR A 74 -4.17 32.82 -2.10
CA THR A 74 -4.61 31.98 -1.00
C THR A 74 -5.54 30.92 -1.58
N ILE A 75 -5.27 29.63 -1.33
CA ILE A 75 -6.03 28.49 -1.83
C ILE A 75 -6.69 27.82 -0.63
N ASN A 76 -8.00 27.86 -0.59
CA ASN A 76 -8.81 27.15 0.39
C ASN A 76 -9.05 25.71 -0.12
N GLY A 77 -8.00 24.88 -0.15
CA GLY A 77 -7.99 23.55 -0.70
C GLY A 77 -6.59 23.08 -1.07
N LYS A 78 -6.50 21.98 -1.80
CA LYS A 78 -5.23 21.37 -2.26
C LYS A 78 -4.65 22.13 -3.44
N LEU A 79 -3.33 22.11 -3.57
CA LEU A 79 -2.59 22.68 -4.68
C LEU A 79 -1.80 21.60 -5.40
N ASP A 80 -2.03 21.42 -6.71
CA ASP A 80 -1.22 20.53 -7.55
C ASP A 80 -0.43 21.36 -8.56
N ILE A 81 0.88 21.45 -8.36
CA ILE A 81 1.85 22.09 -9.25
C ILE A 81 2.75 21.07 -9.95
N SER A 82 2.42 19.78 -9.89
CA SER A 82 3.22 18.71 -10.48
C SER A 82 3.51 19.00 -11.96
N HIS A 83 4.71 18.67 -12.40
CA HIS A 83 5.15 18.86 -13.79
C HIS A 83 4.99 20.30 -14.32
N THR A 84 5.11 21.30 -13.45
CA THR A 84 5.08 22.72 -13.83
C THR A 84 6.48 23.33 -13.80
N ALA A 85 6.60 24.54 -14.34
CA ALA A 85 7.81 25.37 -14.21
C ALA A 85 7.79 26.29 -12.97
N VAL A 86 6.90 26.04 -12.00
CA VAL A 86 6.84 26.79 -10.73
C VAL A 86 8.11 26.49 -9.94
N SER A 87 8.86 27.54 -9.63
CA SER A 87 10.15 27.45 -8.91
C SER A 87 10.12 28.10 -7.52
N SER A 88 9.00 28.69 -7.13
CA SER A 88 8.82 29.31 -5.81
C SER A 88 7.33 29.41 -5.46
N LEU A 89 7.01 29.11 -4.21
CA LEU A 89 5.70 29.29 -3.60
C LEU A 89 5.61 30.56 -2.75
N ASN A 90 6.59 31.50 -2.88
CA ASN A 90 6.53 32.75 -2.16
C ASN A 90 5.26 33.53 -2.52
N GLY A 91 4.44 33.87 -1.52
CA GLY A 91 3.14 34.51 -1.69
C GLY A 91 1.97 33.56 -1.89
N VAL A 92 2.22 32.26 -1.97
CA VAL A 92 1.17 31.22 -1.99
C VAL A 92 0.87 30.77 -0.57
N LYS A 93 -0.41 30.78 -0.22
CA LYS A 93 -0.93 30.20 1.03
C LYS A 93 -1.94 29.13 0.67
N THR A 94 -1.85 27.98 1.29
CA THR A 94 -2.85 26.91 1.15
C THR A 94 -3.09 26.28 2.53
N ASP A 95 -4.31 25.86 2.76
CA ASP A 95 -4.71 25.08 3.92
C ASP A 95 -4.73 23.56 3.64
N GLY A 96 -4.48 23.18 2.39
CA GLY A 96 -4.45 21.83 1.92
C GLY A 96 -3.06 21.38 1.50
N TYR A 97 -3.00 20.13 1.06
CA TYR A 97 -1.78 19.48 0.58
C TYR A 97 -1.26 20.10 -0.72
N VAL A 98 0.07 20.18 -0.88
CA VAL A 98 0.72 20.64 -2.10
C VAL A 98 1.37 19.46 -2.81
N TRP A 99 0.87 19.12 -4.01
CA TRP A 99 1.53 18.20 -4.92
C TRP A 99 2.48 18.96 -5.84
N ASP A 100 3.76 18.66 -5.77
CA ASP A 100 4.82 19.38 -6.48
C ASP A 100 5.71 18.48 -7.35
N ASN A 101 5.35 17.20 -7.53
CA ASN A 101 6.14 16.20 -8.23
C ASN A 101 6.56 16.67 -9.64
N GLY A 102 7.86 16.64 -9.94
CA GLY A 102 8.40 17.10 -11.22
C GLY A 102 8.28 18.61 -11.47
N SER A 103 7.84 19.43 -10.50
CA SER A 103 7.84 20.89 -10.61
C SER A 103 9.26 21.44 -10.52
N GLU A 104 9.47 22.66 -11.09
CA GLU A 104 10.76 23.36 -10.92
C GLU A 104 11.00 23.79 -9.47
N TYR A 105 9.93 23.97 -8.69
CA TYR A 105 9.98 24.21 -7.26
C TYR A 105 10.66 23.03 -6.55
N ARG A 106 10.17 21.81 -6.81
CA ARG A 106 10.76 20.60 -6.24
C ARG A 106 12.17 20.33 -6.76
N LYS A 107 12.39 20.50 -8.06
CA LYS A 107 13.72 20.38 -8.63
C LYS A 107 14.71 21.36 -7.98
N ARG A 108 14.27 22.56 -7.60
CA ARG A 108 15.10 23.57 -6.97
C ARG A 108 15.35 23.27 -5.51
N ILE A 109 14.34 22.77 -4.78
CA ILE A 109 14.52 22.26 -3.41
C ILE A 109 15.43 21.04 -3.45
N ASN A 110 15.14 20.05 -4.26
CA ASN A 110 15.97 18.86 -4.44
C ASN A 110 17.33 19.19 -5.04
N TYR A 111 17.47 20.22 -5.87
CA TYR A 111 18.75 20.62 -6.45
C TYR A 111 19.68 21.30 -5.43
N LEU A 112 19.15 22.06 -4.51
CA LEU A 112 19.94 22.61 -3.39
C LEU A 112 20.35 21.50 -2.41
N GLU A 113 19.47 20.52 -2.17
CA GLU A 113 19.74 19.30 -1.43
C GLU A 113 20.67 18.38 -2.24
N PHE A 114 20.38 18.16 -3.53
CA PHE A 114 21.18 17.41 -4.49
C PHE A 114 22.61 17.93 -4.66
N LEU A 115 22.85 19.24 -4.63
CA LEU A 115 24.21 19.80 -4.69
C LEU A 115 25.03 19.50 -3.43
N LYS A 116 24.36 19.32 -2.28
CA LYS A 116 25.03 18.85 -1.06
C LYS A 116 25.30 17.34 -1.07
N GLU A 117 24.38 16.56 -1.69
CA GLU A 117 24.45 15.09 -1.73
C GLU A 117 25.16 14.54 -2.97
N LYS A 118 25.55 15.37 -3.92
CA LYS A 118 26.08 14.91 -5.22
C LYS A 118 27.26 13.95 -5.08
N GLU A 119 28.12 14.16 -4.09
CA GLU A 119 29.25 13.27 -3.84
C GLU A 119 28.80 11.93 -3.27
N ALA A 120 27.81 11.92 -2.36
CA ALA A 120 27.22 10.70 -1.80
C ALA A 120 26.39 9.92 -2.83
N GLN A 121 25.60 10.62 -3.66
CA GLN A 121 24.83 9.97 -4.73
C GLN A 121 25.72 9.41 -5.85
N ASP A 122 26.83 10.08 -6.19
CA ASP A 122 27.79 9.58 -7.16
C ASP A 122 28.52 8.31 -6.64
N GLU A 123 28.68 8.18 -5.32
CA GLU A 123 29.17 6.96 -4.68
C GLU A 123 28.11 5.85 -4.69
N LEU A 124 26.89 6.13 -4.31
CA LEU A 124 25.77 5.19 -4.31
C LEU A 124 25.43 4.67 -5.73
N ARG A 125 25.47 5.55 -6.74
CA ARG A 125 25.28 5.16 -8.15
C ARG A 125 26.42 4.28 -8.68
N LYS A 126 27.63 4.45 -8.18
CA LYS A 126 28.77 3.59 -8.54
C LYS A 126 28.60 2.16 -8.02
N GLU A 127 27.88 1.98 -6.92
CA GLU A 127 27.56 0.67 -6.34
C GLU A 127 26.36 -0.01 -6.99
N GLY A 128 25.66 0.66 -7.93
CA GLY A 128 24.53 0.10 -8.69
C GLY A 128 23.20 -0.04 -7.93
N ALA A 129 23.17 0.36 -6.66
CA ALA A 129 22.02 0.14 -5.77
C ALA A 129 20.81 1.05 -6.03
N TRP A 130 20.96 2.13 -6.81
CA TRP A 130 19.94 3.18 -6.97
C TRP A 130 19.55 3.46 -8.42
N GLU A 131 19.87 2.55 -9.34
CA GLU A 131 19.54 2.71 -10.76
C GLU A 131 18.03 2.49 -10.95
N GLY A 132 17.29 3.56 -11.19
CA GLY A 132 15.85 3.53 -11.43
C GLY A 132 14.95 3.92 -10.25
N GLU A 133 15.51 4.18 -9.06
CA GLU A 133 14.76 4.52 -7.86
C GLU A 133 14.21 5.96 -7.85
N ASN A 134 13.06 6.15 -7.20
CA ASN A 134 12.43 7.45 -7.05
C ASN A 134 13.08 8.23 -5.89
N LEU A 135 14.04 9.11 -6.22
CA LEU A 135 14.71 9.95 -5.23
C LEU A 135 13.76 10.86 -4.42
N SER A 136 12.53 11.05 -4.88
CA SER A 136 11.50 11.79 -4.17
C SER A 136 11.01 11.05 -2.94
N ASP A 137 10.78 9.75 -3.09
CA ASP A 137 10.28 8.89 -2.02
C ASP A 137 11.39 8.65 -0.99
N LEU A 138 12.63 8.45 -1.46
CA LEU A 138 13.79 8.41 -0.60
C LEU A 138 13.91 9.67 0.27
N ALA A 139 13.77 10.86 -0.34
CA ALA A 139 13.84 12.12 0.40
C ALA A 139 12.69 12.28 1.40
N SER A 140 11.49 11.80 1.06
CA SER A 140 10.34 11.82 1.97
C SER A 140 10.56 10.89 3.16
N CYS A 141 11.08 9.69 2.93
CA CYS A 141 11.45 8.74 3.98
C CYS A 141 12.56 9.31 4.90
N ALA A 142 13.60 9.93 4.32
CA ALA A 142 14.66 10.58 5.11
C ALA A 142 14.12 11.72 5.99
N ASN A 143 13.23 12.56 5.46
CA ASN A 143 12.62 13.64 6.23
C ASN A 143 11.69 13.10 7.34
N ALA A 144 10.92 12.06 7.06
CA ALA A 144 10.05 11.41 8.04
C ALA A 144 10.89 10.80 9.18
N LEU A 145 11.98 10.11 8.84
CA LEU A 145 12.92 9.57 9.83
C LEU A 145 13.57 10.69 10.66
N PHE A 146 14.03 11.76 10.02
CA PHE A 146 14.63 12.90 10.72
C PHE A 146 13.64 13.54 11.71
N GLU A 147 12.37 13.75 11.31
CA GLU A 147 11.35 14.28 12.21
C GLU A 147 11.08 13.34 13.38
N HIS A 148 11.07 12.02 13.15
CA HIS A 148 10.93 11.03 14.21
C HIS A 148 12.10 11.10 15.18
N LEU A 149 13.34 11.02 14.70
CA LEU A 149 14.52 10.99 15.52
C LEU A 149 14.68 12.29 16.35
N THR A 150 14.42 13.46 15.74
CA THR A 150 14.50 14.74 16.45
C THR A 150 13.38 14.97 17.45
N LYS A 151 12.28 14.23 17.33
CA LYS A 151 11.19 14.29 18.29
C LYS A 151 11.44 13.45 19.54
N TYR A 152 12.19 12.36 19.42
CA TYR A 152 12.30 11.35 20.48
C TYR A 152 13.72 11.14 21.00
N ASP A 153 14.73 11.19 20.12
CA ASP A 153 16.06 10.68 20.45
C ASP A 153 17.20 11.70 20.30
N TYR A 154 17.04 12.70 19.44
CA TYR A 154 18.11 13.63 19.09
C TYR A 154 17.64 15.08 19.07
N ASP A 155 18.57 16.02 19.30
CA ASP A 155 18.34 17.42 19.04
C ASP A 155 18.64 17.75 17.57
N ALA A 156 17.79 18.57 16.95
CA ALA A 156 18.04 19.07 15.59
C ALA A 156 19.14 20.13 15.58
N LYS A 157 19.98 20.11 14.55
CA LYS A 157 20.97 21.17 14.32
C LYS A 157 20.30 22.49 14.01
N GLU A 158 20.78 23.53 14.67
CA GLU A 158 20.43 24.91 14.35
C GLU A 158 21.27 25.40 13.14
N PRO A 159 20.78 26.37 12.36
CA PRO A 159 21.49 26.86 11.18
C PRO A 159 22.92 27.33 11.45
N ASP A 160 23.18 27.83 12.66
CA ASP A 160 24.46 28.41 13.07
C ASP A 160 25.38 27.41 13.79
N ASP A 161 24.94 26.17 14.06
CA ASP A 161 25.71 25.20 14.85
C ASP A 161 27.05 24.86 14.19
N ASN A 162 27.03 24.59 12.88
CA ASN A 162 28.27 24.27 12.15
C ASN A 162 29.24 25.47 12.12
N GLU A 163 28.73 26.70 12.02
CA GLU A 163 29.56 27.90 12.09
C GLU A 163 30.15 28.08 13.50
N THR A 164 29.37 27.81 14.53
CA THR A 164 29.79 27.88 15.93
C THR A 164 30.87 26.83 16.23
N ILE A 165 30.65 25.57 15.78
CA ILE A 165 31.66 24.50 15.92
C ILE A 165 32.98 24.92 15.26
N GLU A 166 32.93 25.40 14.03
CA GLU A 166 34.14 25.80 13.28
C GLU A 166 34.85 27.00 13.93
N LYS A 167 34.07 27.95 14.44
CA LYS A 167 34.61 29.12 15.18
C LYS A 167 35.28 28.66 16.47
N ASN A 168 34.67 27.77 17.22
CA ASN A 168 35.20 27.25 18.47
C ASN A 168 36.49 26.44 18.24
N ARG A 169 36.53 25.60 17.18
CA ARG A 169 37.74 24.88 16.78
C ARG A 169 38.89 25.82 16.46
N LYS A 170 38.66 26.87 15.67
CA LYS A 170 39.66 27.88 15.37
C LYS A 170 40.14 28.58 16.62
N ARG A 171 39.25 28.88 17.56
CA ARG A 171 39.62 29.53 18.81
C ARG A 171 40.48 28.63 19.69
N ILE A 172 40.23 27.35 19.74
CA ILE A 172 41.06 26.34 20.42
C ILE A 172 42.45 26.31 19.79
N GLU A 173 42.55 26.24 18.45
CA GLU A 173 43.83 26.29 17.73
C GLU A 173 44.63 27.56 18.02
N GLU A 174 43.96 28.72 18.08
CA GLU A 174 44.62 30.01 18.44
C GLU A 174 45.18 29.98 19.86
N ILE A 175 44.45 29.39 20.84
CA ILE A 175 44.89 29.27 22.23
C ILE A 175 46.09 28.32 22.33
N GLU A 176 46.06 27.20 21.63
CA GLU A 176 47.14 26.21 21.63
C GLU A 176 48.46 26.74 21.05
N LEU A 177 48.39 27.76 20.19
CA LEU A 177 49.57 28.46 19.66
C LEU A 177 50.18 29.44 20.64
N ILE A 178 49.54 29.76 21.79
CA ILE A 178 50.09 30.63 22.82
C ILE A 178 51.13 29.86 23.62
N GLU A 179 52.35 30.38 23.71
CA GLU A 179 53.42 29.76 24.47
C GLU A 179 53.07 29.70 25.97
N GLY A 180 53.02 28.50 26.54
CA GLY A 180 52.68 28.28 27.95
C GLY A 180 51.18 28.30 28.27
N TYR A 181 50.29 28.11 27.26
CA TYR A 181 48.85 28.12 27.48
C TYR A 181 48.41 27.08 28.51
N ASN A 182 49.06 25.93 28.57
CA ASN A 182 48.79 24.82 29.49
C ASN A 182 49.16 25.13 30.96
N GLU A 183 49.90 26.20 31.20
CA GLU A 183 50.21 26.71 32.57
C GLU A 183 49.25 27.84 33.00
N ASN A 184 48.41 28.32 32.08
CA ASN A 184 47.41 29.36 32.33
C ASN A 184 46.02 28.72 32.50
N SER A 185 45.53 28.67 33.77
CA SER A 185 44.23 28.03 34.07
C SER A 185 43.07 28.65 33.30
N ASP A 186 43.06 29.95 33.06
CA ASP A 186 41.96 30.62 32.35
C ASP A 186 41.88 30.20 30.88
N LEU A 187 43.03 29.92 30.23
CA LEU A 187 43.07 29.42 28.84
C LEU A 187 42.72 27.92 28.77
N VAL A 188 43.11 27.15 29.78
CA VAL A 188 42.72 25.74 29.88
C VAL A 188 41.20 25.60 30.09
N ASP A 189 40.63 26.39 31.01
CA ASP A 189 39.20 26.42 31.27
C ASP A 189 38.41 26.89 30.02
N GLU A 190 38.97 27.85 29.23
CA GLU A 190 38.36 28.28 27.95
C GLU A 190 38.33 27.13 26.94
N ILE A 191 39.44 26.38 26.78
CA ILE A 191 39.51 25.21 25.90
C ILE A 191 38.48 24.15 26.33
N GLU A 192 38.40 23.85 27.63
CA GLU A 192 37.44 22.88 28.15
C GLU A 192 36.00 23.28 27.83
N THR A 193 35.65 24.55 28.08
CA THR A 193 34.32 25.09 27.76
C THR A 193 33.99 25.01 26.26
N LEU A 194 34.91 25.41 25.39
CA LEU A 194 34.73 25.35 23.94
C LEU A 194 34.61 23.90 23.43
N THR A 195 35.34 22.97 24.04
CA THR A 195 35.29 21.54 23.70
C THR A 195 33.95 20.93 24.10
N GLU A 196 33.46 21.26 25.31
CA GLU A 196 32.13 20.82 25.77
C GLU A 196 31.03 21.35 24.84
N GLU A 197 31.11 22.65 24.44
CA GLU A 197 30.14 23.22 23.50
C GLU A 197 30.21 22.57 22.11
N ILE A 198 31.38 22.26 21.59
CA ILE A 198 31.55 21.50 20.35
C ILE A 198 30.93 20.11 20.48
N ASP A 199 31.16 19.42 21.59
CA ASP A 199 30.64 18.09 21.86
C ASP A 199 29.09 18.07 21.92
N GLU A 200 28.50 19.08 22.57
CA GLU A 200 27.03 19.21 22.63
C GLU A 200 26.43 19.50 21.27
N LEU A 201 27.01 20.46 20.51
CA LEU A 201 26.51 20.79 19.17
C LEU A 201 26.73 19.65 18.17
N SER A 202 27.81 18.87 18.33
CA SER A 202 28.12 17.74 17.46
C SER A 202 27.21 16.54 17.68
N LYS A 203 26.46 16.48 18.78
CA LYS A 203 25.44 15.45 19.03
C LYS A 203 24.11 15.74 18.32
N ARG A 204 23.92 17.00 17.89
CA ARG A 204 22.73 17.36 17.12
C ARG A 204 22.82 16.83 15.71
N ILE A 205 21.69 16.41 15.17
CA ILE A 205 21.61 15.84 13.82
C ILE A 205 20.94 16.79 12.82
N ASP A 206 21.33 16.66 11.55
CA ASP A 206 20.66 17.25 10.40
C ASP A 206 20.09 16.11 9.52
N VAL A 207 19.10 16.40 8.70
CA VAL A 207 18.57 15.43 7.73
C VAL A 207 19.67 14.90 6.78
N TYR A 208 20.72 15.68 6.55
CA TYR A 208 21.87 15.28 5.74
C TYR A 208 22.82 14.30 6.43
N ASP A 209 22.68 14.13 7.75
CA ASP A 209 23.41 13.13 8.50
C ASP A 209 22.80 11.72 8.30
N LEU A 210 21.59 11.63 7.72
CA LEU A 210 20.94 10.38 7.32
C LEU A 210 21.50 9.91 5.99
N ILE A 211 22.30 8.85 6.02
CA ILE A 211 22.94 8.29 4.83
C ILE A 211 22.10 7.11 4.34
N PRO A 212 21.57 7.15 3.10
CA PRO A 212 20.91 5.99 2.51
C PRO A 212 21.88 4.80 2.42
N ASP A 213 21.42 3.61 2.84
CA ASP A 213 22.24 2.39 2.94
C ASP A 213 21.62 1.19 2.21
N GLY A 214 20.79 1.44 1.21
CA GLY A 214 20.13 0.41 0.41
C GLY A 214 18.63 0.32 0.65
N LYS A 215 18.09 -0.87 0.37
CA LYS A 215 16.70 -1.22 0.63
C LYS A 215 16.61 -2.54 1.38
N PHE A 216 15.55 -2.65 2.16
CA PHE A 216 15.07 -3.90 2.74
C PHE A 216 13.67 -4.13 2.20
N TYR A 217 13.54 -5.05 1.25
CA TYR A 217 12.37 -5.20 0.38
C TYR A 217 12.04 -3.86 -0.33
N HIS A 218 10.91 -3.23 -0.02
CA HIS A 218 10.49 -1.93 -0.57
C HIS A 218 10.87 -0.74 0.31
N LEU A 219 11.32 -0.98 1.55
CA LEU A 219 11.70 0.06 2.51
C LEU A 219 13.09 0.61 2.23
N TYR A 220 13.27 1.92 2.42
CA TYR A 220 14.57 2.57 2.34
C TYR A 220 15.34 2.40 3.65
N LEU A 221 16.59 1.99 3.55
CA LEU A 221 17.51 1.87 4.69
C LEU A 221 18.32 3.14 4.86
N PHE A 222 18.47 3.57 6.12
CA PHE A 222 19.28 4.73 6.49
C PHE A 222 20.21 4.42 7.65
N LYS A 223 21.40 5.03 7.60
CA LYS A 223 22.37 5.08 8.72
C LYS A 223 22.66 6.51 9.07
N LEU A 224 22.90 6.78 10.37
CA LEU A 224 23.28 8.09 10.83
C LEU A 224 24.79 8.29 10.65
N ALA A 225 25.18 9.40 10.01
CA ALA A 225 26.57 9.84 9.99
C ALA A 225 26.94 10.41 11.34
N THR A 226 27.93 9.86 11.99
CA THR A 226 28.51 10.40 13.22
C THR A 226 29.90 10.99 12.94
N PRO A 227 30.43 11.89 13.79
CA PRO A 227 31.80 12.40 13.62
C PRO A 227 32.87 11.31 13.59
N GLU A 228 32.57 10.12 14.14
CA GLU A 228 33.44 8.95 14.18
C GLU A 228 33.27 8.03 12.95
N GLY A 229 32.29 8.32 12.09
CA GLY A 229 31.95 7.50 10.93
C GLY A 229 30.45 7.25 10.82
N LYS A 230 30.04 6.15 10.14
CA LYS A 230 28.64 5.71 10.11
C LYS A 230 28.28 5.08 11.45
N SER A 231 27.12 5.43 12.01
CA SER A 231 26.54 4.73 13.15
C SER A 231 26.33 3.25 12.81
N LYS A 232 26.27 2.40 13.84
CA LYS A 232 25.79 1.02 13.69
C LYS A 232 24.27 0.97 13.60
N GLU A 233 23.60 2.01 14.11
CA GLU A 233 22.14 2.10 14.05
C GLU A 233 21.68 2.23 12.61
N GLN A 234 20.71 1.41 12.25
CA GLN A 234 20.12 1.37 10.93
C GLN A 234 18.60 1.35 11.06
N TRP A 235 17.93 2.12 10.24
CA TRP A 235 16.47 2.19 10.18
C TRP A 235 15.98 1.84 8.79
N ALA A 236 14.86 1.11 8.73
CA ALA A 236 14.09 0.91 7.51
C ALA A 236 12.85 1.81 7.57
N VAL A 237 12.57 2.52 6.48
CA VAL A 237 11.48 3.51 6.41
C VAL A 237 10.71 3.35 5.11
N GLY A 238 9.38 3.36 5.20
CA GLY A 238 8.49 3.37 4.05
C GLY A 238 7.14 3.96 4.38
N ASP A 239 6.38 4.29 3.36
CA ASP A 239 4.97 4.64 3.52
C ASP A 239 4.12 3.39 3.79
N ASN A 240 2.81 3.57 3.94
CA ASN A 240 1.89 2.46 4.22
C ASN A 240 1.90 1.40 3.10
N TYR A 241 2.03 1.82 1.83
CA TYR A 241 2.00 0.90 0.70
C TYR A 241 3.29 0.07 0.61
N ASP A 242 4.45 0.72 0.69
CA ASP A 242 5.76 0.05 0.66
C ASP A 242 5.95 -0.87 1.87
N THR A 243 5.40 -0.49 3.03
CA THR A 243 5.43 -1.29 4.26
C THR A 243 4.59 -2.57 4.11
N ASP A 244 3.37 -2.46 3.60
CA ASP A 244 2.50 -3.62 3.37
C ASP A 244 3.12 -4.59 2.36
N LEU A 245 3.65 -4.08 1.25
CA LEU A 245 4.36 -4.92 0.27
C LEU A 245 5.57 -5.63 0.88
N SER A 246 6.37 -4.91 1.67
CA SER A 246 7.55 -5.47 2.33
C SER A 246 7.19 -6.58 3.33
N ALA A 247 6.12 -6.37 4.10
CA ALA A 247 5.65 -7.37 5.05
C ALA A 247 5.13 -8.63 4.36
N ARG A 248 4.40 -8.48 3.25
CA ARG A 248 3.93 -9.61 2.44
C ARG A 248 5.07 -10.40 1.83
N GLU A 249 6.04 -9.72 1.20
CA GLU A 249 7.21 -10.37 0.60
C GLU A 249 8.07 -11.06 1.67
N SER A 250 8.26 -10.43 2.84
CA SER A 250 8.98 -11.05 3.95
C SER A 250 8.27 -12.30 4.47
N THR A 251 6.94 -12.26 4.57
CA THR A 251 6.12 -13.40 5.00
C THR A 251 6.14 -14.52 3.96
N GLU A 252 6.06 -14.20 2.67
CA GLU A 252 6.17 -15.18 1.59
C GLU A 252 7.52 -15.92 1.65
N ASN A 253 8.61 -15.16 1.78
CA ASN A 253 9.95 -15.75 1.94
C ASN A 253 10.04 -16.62 3.20
N LEU A 254 9.43 -16.22 4.32
CA LEU A 254 9.39 -17.03 5.54
C LEU A 254 8.64 -18.35 5.30
N ILE A 255 7.49 -18.31 4.61
CA ILE A 255 6.71 -19.52 4.29
C ILE A 255 7.52 -20.44 3.37
N ASP A 256 8.23 -19.88 2.39
CA ASP A 256 9.09 -20.64 1.48
C ASP A 256 10.26 -21.33 2.22
N ASP A 257 10.83 -20.64 3.22
CA ASP A 257 11.97 -21.14 3.99
C ASP A 257 11.59 -22.23 5.01
N VAL A 258 10.48 -22.04 5.73
CA VAL A 258 10.08 -22.97 6.82
C VAL A 258 9.02 -23.97 6.43
N GLY A 259 8.33 -23.75 5.31
CA GLY A 259 7.17 -24.53 4.86
C GLY A 259 5.92 -24.28 5.71
N LEU A 260 4.77 -24.78 5.25
CA LEU A 260 3.51 -24.69 6.00
C LEU A 260 3.55 -25.45 7.33
N ASP A 261 4.39 -26.49 7.43
CA ASP A 261 4.59 -27.26 8.66
C ASP A 261 5.24 -26.43 9.80
N GLY A 262 5.85 -25.28 9.48
CA GLY A 262 6.39 -24.33 10.46
C GLY A 262 5.32 -23.53 11.21
N PHE A 263 4.11 -23.50 10.69
CA PHE A 263 2.97 -22.81 11.29
C PHE A 263 2.11 -23.76 12.12
N ARG A 264 1.32 -23.18 13.01
CA ARG A 264 0.32 -23.99 13.75
C ARG A 264 -0.71 -24.51 12.78
N GLN A 265 -0.97 -25.81 12.81
CA GLN A 265 -1.94 -26.46 11.94
C GLN A 265 -3.32 -25.73 11.98
N SER A 266 -3.84 -25.44 13.16
CA SER A 266 -5.12 -24.74 13.33
C SER A 266 -5.14 -23.32 12.74
N PHE A 267 -4.01 -22.69 12.53
CA PHE A 267 -3.91 -21.40 11.87
C PHE A 267 -3.92 -21.55 10.35
N VAL A 268 -3.23 -22.58 9.83
CA VAL A 268 -3.22 -22.84 8.38
C VAL A 268 -4.56 -23.38 7.89
N GLU A 269 -5.26 -24.14 8.73
CA GLU A 269 -6.60 -24.69 8.44
C GLU A 269 -7.60 -23.59 8.08
N ASP A 270 -7.54 -22.42 8.72
CA ASP A 270 -8.41 -21.29 8.46
C ASP A 270 -8.26 -20.71 7.02
N TYR A 271 -7.24 -21.13 6.29
CA TYR A 271 -6.90 -20.66 4.94
C TYR A 271 -6.95 -21.78 3.89
N ILE A 272 -7.45 -22.99 4.26
CA ILE A 272 -7.68 -24.04 3.28
C ILE A 272 -8.89 -23.67 2.43
N ASP A 273 -8.78 -23.82 1.13
CA ASP A 273 -9.88 -23.68 0.19
C ASP A 273 -10.71 -24.97 0.18
N GLU A 274 -11.76 -24.98 0.99
CA GLU A 274 -12.64 -26.13 1.14
C GLU A 274 -13.33 -26.49 -0.17
N GLU A 275 -13.65 -25.50 -1.02
CA GLU A 275 -14.29 -25.75 -2.32
C GLU A 275 -13.32 -26.42 -3.29
N GLU A 276 -12.03 -26.00 -3.32
CA GLU A 276 -11.01 -26.67 -4.13
C GLU A 276 -10.78 -28.11 -3.65
N LEU A 277 -10.82 -28.33 -2.33
CA LEU A 277 -10.70 -29.65 -1.75
C LEU A 277 -11.91 -30.54 -2.10
N LYS A 278 -13.15 -30.01 -2.02
CA LYS A 278 -14.35 -30.71 -2.47
C LYS A 278 -14.29 -31.07 -3.95
N ASP A 279 -13.90 -30.13 -4.78
CA ASP A 279 -13.76 -30.33 -6.23
C ASP A 279 -12.77 -31.45 -6.56
N TRP A 280 -11.67 -31.55 -5.78
CA TRP A 280 -10.71 -32.65 -5.93
C TRP A 280 -11.35 -34.03 -5.70
N PHE A 281 -12.22 -34.16 -4.70
CA PHE A 281 -12.86 -35.45 -4.37
C PHE A 281 -14.13 -35.72 -5.15
N ARG A 282 -14.79 -34.72 -5.71
CA ARG A 282 -16.13 -34.78 -6.29
C ARG A 282 -16.31 -35.91 -7.30
N GLU A 283 -15.42 -36.02 -8.29
CA GLU A 283 -15.52 -37.09 -9.32
C GLU A 283 -15.40 -38.48 -8.70
N GLY A 284 -14.46 -38.64 -7.75
CA GLY A 284 -14.26 -39.93 -7.05
C GLY A 284 -15.45 -40.33 -6.18
N GLU A 285 -16.07 -39.38 -5.49
CA GLU A 285 -17.27 -39.66 -4.66
C GLU A 285 -18.50 -39.94 -5.52
N TYR A 286 -18.65 -39.28 -6.69
CA TYR A 286 -19.69 -39.64 -7.65
C TYR A 286 -19.55 -41.08 -8.12
N ASP A 287 -18.37 -41.50 -8.52
CA ASP A 287 -18.08 -42.85 -8.95
C ASP A 287 -18.33 -43.84 -7.81
N ASN A 288 -17.87 -43.50 -6.59
CA ASN A 288 -18.05 -44.33 -5.40
C ASN A 288 -19.55 -44.54 -5.06
N VAL A 289 -20.35 -43.47 -5.07
CA VAL A 289 -21.80 -43.55 -4.78
C VAL A 289 -22.51 -44.34 -5.87
N ARG A 290 -22.22 -44.09 -7.16
CA ARG A 290 -22.87 -44.81 -8.28
C ARG A 290 -22.54 -46.28 -8.34
N ASP A 291 -21.28 -46.62 -8.02
CA ASP A 291 -20.85 -48.03 -8.01
C ASP A 291 -21.40 -48.81 -6.80
N ASN A 292 -21.90 -48.12 -5.76
CA ASN A 292 -22.28 -48.72 -4.49
C ASN A 292 -23.66 -48.21 -3.99
N LEU A 293 -24.62 -48.01 -4.88
CA LEU A 293 -25.95 -47.45 -4.56
C LEU A 293 -26.60 -48.14 -3.36
N ASP A 294 -26.62 -49.48 -3.34
CA ASP A 294 -27.20 -50.28 -2.25
C ASP A 294 -26.56 -50.04 -0.87
N SER A 295 -25.38 -49.42 -0.83
CA SER A 295 -24.69 -49.07 0.41
C SER A 295 -25.05 -47.68 0.94
N TYR A 296 -25.55 -46.83 0.08
CA TYR A 296 -25.82 -45.42 0.40
C TYR A 296 -27.32 -45.12 0.49
N PHE A 297 -28.18 -45.96 -0.12
CA PHE A 297 -29.61 -45.73 -0.22
C PHE A 297 -30.39 -46.95 0.23
N ASP A 298 -31.54 -46.74 0.87
CA ASP A 298 -32.45 -47.79 1.27
C ASP A 298 -33.30 -48.25 0.07
N GLU A 299 -33.85 -49.49 0.12
CA GLU A 299 -34.64 -50.10 -0.97
C GLU A 299 -35.84 -49.22 -1.40
N ASP A 300 -36.40 -48.42 -0.50
CA ASP A 300 -37.55 -47.55 -0.74
C ASP A 300 -37.19 -46.22 -1.41
N GLU A 301 -35.90 -45.90 -1.55
CA GLU A 301 -35.39 -44.71 -2.26
C GLU A 301 -35.20 -44.98 -3.77
N PHE A 302 -35.24 -46.28 -4.19
CA PHE A 302 -35.12 -46.62 -5.60
C PHE A 302 -36.48 -46.42 -6.29
N GLU A 303 -36.46 -45.57 -7.31
CA GLU A 303 -37.65 -45.20 -8.07
C GLU A 303 -37.60 -45.76 -9.49
N TYR A 304 -38.79 -45.99 -10.07
CA TYR A 304 -38.86 -46.25 -11.51
C TYR A 304 -38.51 -44.99 -12.29
N SER A 305 -37.96 -45.15 -13.49
CA SER A 305 -37.77 -43.98 -14.39
C SER A 305 -39.12 -43.28 -14.65
N GLU A 306 -39.07 -41.97 -14.89
CA GLU A 306 -40.27 -41.15 -15.14
C GLU A 306 -41.13 -41.77 -16.25
N GLU A 307 -40.53 -42.31 -17.32
CA GLU A 307 -41.24 -42.96 -18.41
C GLU A 307 -41.98 -44.26 -17.96
N VAL A 308 -41.33 -45.06 -17.11
CA VAL A 308 -41.93 -46.28 -16.56
C VAL A 308 -43.07 -45.93 -15.60
N GLN A 309 -42.87 -44.97 -14.73
CA GLN A 309 -43.89 -44.52 -13.77
C GLN A 309 -45.11 -43.93 -14.48
N GLU A 310 -44.91 -43.02 -15.45
CA GLU A 310 -46.00 -42.46 -16.27
C GLU A 310 -46.80 -43.59 -17.00
N ARG A 311 -46.09 -44.58 -17.53
CA ARG A 311 -46.72 -45.68 -18.24
C ARG A 311 -47.49 -46.57 -17.27
N MET A 312 -46.94 -46.84 -16.11
CA MET A 312 -47.65 -47.59 -15.05
C MET A 312 -48.95 -46.89 -14.61
N ASP A 313 -48.86 -45.54 -14.44
CA ASP A 313 -50.00 -44.72 -14.06
C ASP A 313 -51.08 -44.71 -15.18
N GLU A 314 -50.71 -44.59 -16.46
CA GLU A 314 -51.61 -44.67 -17.60
C GLU A 314 -52.32 -46.01 -17.65
N ILE A 315 -51.60 -47.13 -17.43
CA ILE A 315 -52.16 -48.46 -17.42
C ILE A 315 -53.09 -48.63 -16.23
N GLY A 316 -52.66 -48.13 -15.05
CA GLY A 316 -53.47 -48.15 -13.84
C GLY A 316 -54.82 -47.45 -14.03
N GLU A 317 -54.83 -46.24 -14.61
CA GLU A 317 -56.04 -45.48 -14.92
C GLU A 317 -56.99 -46.27 -15.89
N LYS A 318 -56.41 -46.92 -16.91
CA LYS A 318 -57.20 -47.76 -17.85
C LYS A 318 -57.78 -49.00 -17.22
N LEU A 319 -57.04 -49.64 -16.32
CA LEU A 319 -57.50 -50.82 -15.58
C LEU A 319 -58.57 -50.48 -14.52
N GLU A 320 -58.51 -49.30 -13.90
CA GLU A 320 -59.54 -48.81 -12.98
C GLU A 320 -60.82 -48.42 -13.68
N ASN A 321 -60.79 -47.94 -14.94
CA ASN A 321 -61.92 -47.53 -15.74
C ASN A 321 -61.98 -48.31 -17.06
N PRO A 322 -62.33 -49.57 -17.04
CA PRO A 322 -62.27 -50.49 -18.21
C PRO A 322 -63.38 -50.27 -19.25
N GLU A 323 -64.16 -49.18 -19.17
CA GLU A 323 -65.25 -48.90 -20.11
C GLU A 323 -64.74 -48.83 -21.55
N GLY A 324 -65.14 -49.82 -22.39
CA GLY A 324 -64.83 -49.88 -23.81
C GLY A 324 -63.63 -50.76 -24.19
N LEU A 325 -62.93 -51.37 -23.22
CA LEU A 325 -61.85 -52.31 -23.43
C LEU A 325 -62.38 -53.75 -23.54
N SER A 326 -61.82 -54.58 -24.41
CA SER A 326 -62.02 -55.99 -24.51
C SER A 326 -61.27 -56.74 -23.41
N GLN A 327 -61.64 -57.99 -23.12
CA GLN A 327 -60.96 -58.84 -22.13
C GLN A 327 -59.49 -59.10 -22.55
N GLU A 328 -59.23 -59.22 -23.85
CA GLU A 328 -57.89 -59.43 -24.42
C GLU A 328 -57.00 -58.20 -24.16
N GLU A 329 -57.54 -56.98 -24.33
CA GLU A 329 -56.80 -55.69 -24.03
C GLU A 329 -56.52 -55.50 -22.52
N LEU A 330 -57.48 -55.98 -21.67
CA LEU A 330 -57.26 -55.94 -20.22
C LEU A 330 -56.16 -56.93 -19.76
N ASP A 331 -56.12 -58.11 -20.38
CA ASP A 331 -55.10 -59.11 -20.09
C ASP A 331 -53.73 -58.63 -20.57
N GLU A 332 -53.60 -57.98 -21.75
CA GLU A 332 -52.41 -57.40 -22.28
C GLU A 332 -51.90 -56.25 -21.38
N LEU A 333 -52.78 -55.35 -20.95
CA LEU A 333 -52.41 -54.24 -20.06
C LEU A 333 -51.92 -54.71 -18.67
N THR A 334 -52.53 -55.83 -18.19
CA THR A 334 -52.12 -56.42 -16.93
C THR A 334 -50.72 -57.06 -17.04
N GLU A 335 -50.44 -57.75 -18.14
CA GLU A 335 -49.15 -58.37 -18.41
C GLU A 335 -48.06 -57.24 -18.57
N GLU A 336 -48.37 -56.15 -19.31
CA GLU A 336 -47.48 -54.99 -19.45
C GLU A 336 -47.22 -54.35 -18.09
N LEU A 337 -48.20 -54.17 -17.22
CA LEU A 337 -48.02 -53.60 -15.89
C LEU A 337 -47.14 -54.49 -14.99
N ASP A 338 -47.27 -55.80 -15.08
CA ASP A 338 -46.43 -56.72 -14.33
C ASP A 338 -45.00 -56.75 -14.85
N GLU A 339 -44.78 -56.64 -16.18
CA GLU A 339 -43.46 -56.45 -16.78
C GLU A 339 -42.78 -55.10 -16.34
N LEU A 340 -43.56 -54.01 -16.28
CA LEU A 340 -43.08 -52.73 -15.82
C LEU A 340 -42.72 -52.72 -14.33
N ARG A 341 -43.45 -53.45 -13.50
CA ARG A 341 -43.16 -53.63 -12.07
C ARG A 341 -41.88 -54.45 -11.81
N ASP A 342 -41.53 -55.31 -12.74
CA ASP A 342 -40.32 -56.13 -12.68
C ASP A 342 -39.12 -55.37 -13.33
N SER A 343 -39.32 -54.14 -13.87
CA SER A 343 -38.22 -53.35 -14.40
C SER A 343 -37.30 -52.84 -13.31
N ASP A 344 -36.05 -52.59 -13.70
CA ASP A 344 -35.04 -52.07 -12.79
C ASP A 344 -35.44 -50.67 -12.30
N LYS A 345 -35.31 -50.46 -11.01
CA LYS A 345 -35.38 -49.14 -10.37
C LYS A 345 -33.99 -48.57 -10.22
N ASP A 346 -33.90 -47.27 -10.24
CA ASP A 346 -32.65 -46.54 -10.07
C ASP A 346 -32.81 -45.42 -9.03
N ILE A 347 -31.70 -44.84 -8.56
CA ILE A 347 -31.75 -43.70 -7.68
C ILE A 347 -31.81 -42.41 -8.53
N PRO A 348 -32.77 -41.51 -8.23
CA PRO A 348 -32.82 -40.21 -8.90
C PRO A 348 -31.50 -39.43 -8.78
N GLU A 349 -31.05 -38.80 -9.88
CA GLU A 349 -29.76 -38.10 -9.95
C GLU A 349 -29.61 -37.05 -8.84
N HIS A 350 -30.67 -36.31 -8.51
CA HIS A 350 -30.60 -35.30 -7.43
C HIS A 350 -30.30 -35.91 -6.06
N MET A 351 -30.75 -37.18 -5.80
CA MET A 351 -30.42 -37.85 -4.54
C MET A 351 -28.96 -38.31 -4.49
N ILE A 352 -28.40 -38.65 -5.66
CA ILE A 352 -26.97 -38.93 -5.80
C ILE A 352 -26.20 -37.66 -5.56
N ASP A 353 -26.60 -36.52 -6.17
CA ASP A 353 -26.00 -35.22 -5.97
C ASP A 353 -26.01 -34.83 -4.49
N ASP A 354 -27.16 -34.92 -3.82
CA ASP A 354 -27.30 -34.58 -2.40
C ASP A 354 -26.41 -35.49 -1.52
N LYS A 355 -26.31 -36.78 -1.87
CA LYS A 355 -25.44 -37.72 -1.15
C LYS A 355 -23.97 -37.40 -1.31
N VAL A 356 -23.54 -37.11 -2.54
CA VAL A 356 -22.17 -36.73 -2.84
C VAL A 356 -21.82 -35.44 -2.09
N GLU A 357 -22.68 -34.41 -2.14
CA GLU A 357 -22.42 -33.16 -1.38
C GLU A 357 -22.32 -33.45 0.13
N SER A 358 -23.16 -34.31 0.70
CA SER A 358 -23.03 -34.69 2.11
C SER A 358 -21.70 -35.38 2.43
N LEU A 359 -21.19 -36.24 1.53
CA LEU A 359 -19.91 -36.91 1.72
C LEU A 359 -18.74 -35.92 1.59
N LEU A 360 -18.85 -34.94 0.67
CA LEU A 360 -17.87 -33.87 0.50
C LEU A 360 -17.85 -32.95 1.71
N ASP A 361 -19.02 -32.62 2.29
CA ASP A 361 -19.08 -31.83 3.53
C ASP A 361 -18.38 -32.54 4.69
N ASP A 362 -18.59 -33.86 4.84
CA ASP A 362 -17.92 -34.68 5.85
C ASP A 362 -16.38 -34.69 5.66
N LEU A 363 -15.88 -34.65 4.42
CA LEU A 363 -14.46 -34.60 4.10
C LEU A 363 -13.80 -33.27 4.49
N VAL A 364 -14.52 -32.14 4.43
CA VAL A 364 -14.01 -30.83 4.76
C VAL A 364 -14.26 -30.41 6.21
N ASP A 365 -14.96 -31.21 7.01
CA ASP A 365 -15.10 -30.95 8.46
C ASP A 365 -13.74 -30.87 9.18
N ASN A 366 -12.73 -31.61 8.71
CA ASN A 366 -11.37 -31.56 9.19
C ASN A 366 -10.39 -31.58 8.01
N PRO A 367 -10.27 -30.50 7.26
CA PRO A 367 -9.65 -30.51 5.94
C PRO A 367 -8.15 -30.88 5.98
N ALA A 368 -7.41 -30.42 6.99
CA ALA A 368 -5.99 -30.76 7.13
C ALA A 368 -5.76 -32.26 7.43
N ASP A 369 -6.62 -32.87 8.24
CA ASP A 369 -6.56 -34.30 8.51
C ASP A 369 -6.95 -35.11 7.26
N THR A 370 -7.94 -34.65 6.50
CA THR A 370 -8.33 -35.26 5.23
C THR A 370 -7.19 -35.23 4.23
N ILE A 371 -6.59 -34.05 3.98
CA ILE A 371 -5.43 -33.90 3.09
C ILE A 371 -4.31 -34.86 3.47
N LYS A 372 -3.99 -34.95 4.76
CA LYS A 372 -2.95 -35.81 5.29
C LYS A 372 -3.29 -37.30 5.14
N ASN A 373 -4.52 -37.70 5.43
CA ASN A 373 -4.96 -39.10 5.37
C ASN A 373 -4.94 -39.65 3.93
N TYR A 374 -5.22 -38.79 2.96
CA TYR A 374 -5.13 -39.12 1.54
C TYR A 374 -3.74 -38.94 0.93
N GLY A 375 -2.76 -38.47 1.72
CA GLY A 375 -1.36 -38.29 1.29
C GLY A 375 -1.20 -37.15 0.28
N LEU A 376 -2.08 -36.16 0.36
CA LEU A 376 -2.02 -34.96 -0.47
C LEU A 376 -1.10 -33.91 0.16
N GLU A 377 -0.59 -32.99 -0.67
CA GLU A 377 0.22 -31.88 -0.20
C GLU A 377 -0.67 -30.70 0.20
N LEU A 378 -0.54 -30.23 1.45
CA LEU A 378 -1.32 -29.13 2.02
C LEU A 378 -1.24 -27.84 1.19
N SER A 379 -0.08 -27.54 0.62
CA SER A 379 0.17 -26.38 -0.22
C SER A 379 -0.71 -26.29 -1.47
N ASN A 380 -1.28 -27.41 -1.90
CA ASN A 380 -2.17 -27.42 -3.08
C ASN A 380 -3.58 -26.88 -2.78
N PHE A 381 -3.95 -26.79 -1.51
CA PHE A 381 -5.29 -26.43 -1.08
C PHE A 381 -5.32 -25.18 -0.18
N VAL A 382 -4.18 -24.58 0.14
CA VAL A 382 -4.11 -23.36 0.95
C VAL A 382 -4.11 -22.14 0.05
N ASP A 383 -5.03 -21.20 0.30
CA ASP A 383 -5.00 -19.87 -0.30
C ASP A 383 -3.82 -19.08 0.30
N MET A 384 -2.65 -19.23 -0.35
CA MET A 384 -1.39 -18.61 0.09
C MET A 384 -1.50 -17.10 0.25
N ARG A 385 -2.29 -16.43 -0.59
CA ARG A 385 -2.47 -14.98 -0.48
C ARG A 385 -3.20 -14.61 0.80
N LYS A 386 -4.29 -15.32 1.11
CA LYS A 386 -5.02 -15.08 2.36
C LYS A 386 -4.21 -15.47 3.59
N LEU A 387 -3.43 -16.55 3.51
CA LEU A 387 -2.51 -16.94 4.59
C LEU A 387 -1.49 -15.85 4.87
N ILE A 388 -0.83 -15.30 3.83
CA ILE A 388 0.13 -14.20 3.97
C ILE A 388 -0.55 -12.98 4.60
N GLU A 389 -1.74 -12.60 4.11
CA GLU A 389 -2.53 -11.50 4.69
C GLU A 389 -2.84 -11.74 6.16
N GLY A 390 -3.25 -12.95 6.53
CA GLY A 390 -3.55 -13.33 7.91
C GLY A 390 -2.33 -13.33 8.83
N VAL A 391 -1.15 -13.74 8.34
CA VAL A 391 0.11 -13.64 9.10
C VAL A 391 0.44 -12.16 9.34
N VAL A 392 0.38 -11.32 8.30
CA VAL A 392 0.66 -9.88 8.43
C VAL A 392 -0.30 -9.20 9.39
N GLU A 393 -1.58 -9.55 9.35
CA GLU A 393 -2.60 -8.99 10.26
C GLU A 393 -2.42 -9.49 11.71
N SER A 394 -2.05 -10.76 11.89
CA SER A 394 -1.86 -11.37 13.21
C SER A 394 -0.59 -10.87 13.90
N ASP A 395 0.51 -10.81 13.19
CA ASP A 395 1.83 -10.52 13.76
C ASP A 395 2.15 -9.03 13.75
N GLY A 396 1.58 -8.27 12.80
CA GLY A 396 1.85 -6.84 12.61
C GLY A 396 3.20 -6.58 11.94
N TYR A 397 3.35 -5.37 11.38
CA TYR A 397 4.56 -5.00 10.65
C TYR A 397 5.83 -5.04 11.51
N GLY A 398 5.73 -4.63 12.78
CA GLY A 398 6.86 -4.61 13.70
C GLY A 398 7.51 -5.98 13.86
N ASN A 399 6.73 -7.02 14.12
CA ASN A 399 7.26 -8.37 14.29
C ASN A 399 7.83 -8.98 13.00
N ILE A 400 7.29 -8.58 11.84
CA ILE A 400 7.70 -9.12 10.54
C ILE A 400 8.94 -8.39 10.00
N LEU A 401 9.01 -7.07 10.14
CA LEU A 401 9.99 -6.22 9.47
C LEU A 401 11.08 -5.70 10.41
N ASN A 402 10.82 -5.57 11.71
CA ASN A 402 11.81 -5.09 12.66
C ASN A 402 12.63 -6.26 13.24
N HIS A 403 13.87 -6.35 12.79
CA HIS A 403 14.76 -7.43 13.20
C HIS A 403 15.45 -7.18 14.55
N TYR A 404 15.29 -5.99 15.15
CA TYR A 404 15.97 -5.60 16.39
C TYR A 404 15.12 -5.85 17.64
N ASN A 405 13.93 -5.26 17.71
CA ASN A 405 13.09 -5.31 18.91
C ASN A 405 11.63 -5.70 18.65
N GLY A 406 11.21 -5.80 17.38
CA GLY A 406 9.83 -6.11 17.00
C GLY A 406 8.87 -4.93 17.09
N ASP A 407 9.36 -3.72 17.44
CA ASP A 407 8.54 -2.53 17.54
C ASP A 407 8.36 -1.84 16.18
N GLU A 408 7.26 -1.14 16.01
CA GLU A 408 7.03 -0.24 14.88
C GLU A 408 6.75 1.17 15.40
N ASP A 409 7.44 2.14 14.83
CA ASP A 409 7.16 3.53 15.05
C ASP A 409 6.46 4.13 13.84
N THR A 410 5.55 5.05 14.05
CA THR A 410 4.85 5.74 12.98
C THR A 410 4.93 7.24 13.13
N ILE A 411 5.07 7.91 11.99
CA ILE A 411 5.02 9.37 11.93
C ILE A 411 4.16 9.82 10.75
N VAL A 412 3.42 10.89 10.93
CA VAL A 412 2.69 11.55 9.84
C VAL A 412 3.54 12.70 9.33
N PHE A 413 4.06 12.57 8.11
CA PHE A 413 4.85 13.60 7.45
C PHE A 413 4.17 14.00 6.13
N ASN A 414 3.93 15.31 5.95
CA ASN A 414 3.21 15.88 4.79
C ASN A 414 1.83 15.27 4.49
N GLY A 415 1.18 14.67 5.49
CA GLY A 415 -0.15 14.05 5.36
C GLY A 415 -0.13 12.56 5.08
N ASP A 416 1.02 11.98 4.81
CA ASP A 416 1.22 10.54 4.64
C ASP A 416 1.79 9.93 5.93
N THR A 417 1.42 8.68 6.21
CA THR A 417 1.94 7.93 7.34
C THR A 417 3.16 7.13 6.89
N TYR A 418 4.25 7.29 7.62
CA TYR A 418 5.48 6.53 7.44
C TYR A 418 5.69 5.60 8.62
N TYR A 419 6.17 4.41 8.32
CA TYR A 419 6.56 3.39 9.29
C TYR A 419 8.08 3.35 9.40
N ILE A 420 8.57 3.24 10.61
CA ILE A 420 10.00 3.29 10.93
C ILE A 420 10.34 2.07 11.78
N PHE A 421 11.32 1.31 11.32
CA PHE A 421 11.78 0.08 11.97
C PHE A 421 13.26 0.20 12.27
N GLN A 422 13.64 -0.01 13.51
CA GLN A 422 15.05 -0.09 13.87
C GLN A 422 15.59 -1.47 13.48
N MET A 423 16.58 -1.52 12.58
CA MET A 423 17.13 -2.76 12.02
C MET A 423 18.37 -3.25 12.76
N GLU A 424 19.22 -2.34 13.21
CA GLU A 424 20.43 -2.59 14.00
C GLU A 424 20.59 -1.47 15.04
N GLY A 425 21.11 -1.81 16.23
CA GLY A 425 21.38 -0.89 17.33
C GLY A 425 22.72 -1.16 18.03
#